data_f7de285429bf3f85cf971156eed23d3d
#
_entry.id   f7de285429bf3f85cf971156eed23d3d
#
_cell.length_a   1.000
_cell.length_b   1.000
_cell.length_c   1.000
_cell.angle_alpha   90.00
_cell.angle_beta   90.00
_cell.angle_gamma   90.00
#
_symmetry.space_group_name_H-M   'P 1'
#
loop_
_entity.id
_entity.type
_entity.pdbx_description
1 polymer ?
#
loop_
_entity_poly.entity_id
_entity_poly.type
_entity_poly.pdbx_seq_one_letter_code
_entity_poly.pdbx_strand_id
1 'polypeptide(L)'
;YKHLKGDIADREFIFDLFKKEKFDVVVNFAAESHVDRSIEDPEIFVKTNVMGTTTLLDACNEFGIKRYHQVSTDEVYGDLPLDRPDLFFTEETPLHTSSPYSSSKASADLFVLAYHRTFGLPVTISRCSNNYGPYHFPEKLIPLIISRALNDEELPVYGTGENVRDWLHVYDHCVAIDLIIRKGRVGEVYNIGGHNERTNLEVVKTILKALGKPESLIKFVSDRKGHDMRYAIDPTKLETELGWKPKYTFDTGIPQTIDWYLNNKEWW
;
A
#
# COMPACT_ATOMS: atom_id res chain seq x y z
N TYR A 1 15.78 9.41 -16.94
CA TYR A 1 15.19 8.17 -16.46
C TYR A 1 15.91 6.97 -17.07
N LYS A 2 16.39 6.05 -16.22
CA LYS A 2 17.05 4.80 -16.60
C LYS A 2 16.31 3.64 -15.90
N HIS A 3 15.83 2.69 -16.68
CA HIS A 3 15.18 1.49 -16.17
C HIS A 3 16.17 0.33 -16.14
N LEU A 4 16.28 -0.32 -14.99
CA LEU A 4 17.08 -1.53 -14.80
C LEU A 4 16.18 -2.62 -14.20
N LYS A 5 16.18 -3.80 -14.80
CA LYS A 5 15.44 -4.95 -14.29
C LYS A 5 16.36 -5.76 -13.38
N GLY A 6 15.93 -6.03 -12.14
CA GLY A 6 16.66 -6.84 -11.16
C GLY A 6 15.78 -7.19 -9.97
N ASP A 7 16.24 -8.15 -9.15
CA ASP A 7 15.61 -8.55 -7.89
C ASP A 7 16.31 -7.79 -6.75
N ILE A 8 15.53 -7.12 -5.89
CA ILE A 8 16.09 -6.41 -4.72
C ILE A 8 16.72 -7.35 -3.68
N ALA A 9 16.37 -8.64 -3.71
CA ALA A 9 16.97 -9.67 -2.86
C ALA A 9 18.30 -10.21 -3.45
N ASP A 10 18.63 -9.87 -4.70
CA ASP A 10 19.93 -10.20 -5.30
C ASP A 10 21.00 -9.22 -4.82
N ARG A 11 21.75 -9.65 -3.82
CA ARG A 11 22.77 -8.82 -3.15
C ARG A 11 23.87 -8.39 -4.13
N GLU A 12 24.34 -9.26 -4.99
CA GLU A 12 25.42 -8.96 -5.94
C GLU A 12 24.96 -7.89 -6.93
N PHE A 13 23.77 -8.06 -7.50
CA PHE A 13 23.16 -7.08 -8.42
C PHE A 13 23.01 -5.71 -7.74
N ILE A 14 22.45 -5.65 -6.52
CA ILE A 14 22.22 -4.39 -5.81
C ILE A 14 23.53 -3.68 -5.47
N PHE A 15 24.51 -4.40 -4.94
CA PHE A 15 25.79 -3.79 -4.58
C PHE A 15 26.57 -3.30 -5.81
N ASP A 16 26.56 -4.05 -6.90
CA ASP A 16 27.14 -3.63 -8.18
C ASP A 16 26.45 -2.39 -8.75
N LEU A 17 25.12 -2.32 -8.63
CA LEU A 17 24.34 -1.16 -9.04
C LEU A 17 24.72 0.08 -8.22
N PHE A 18 24.76 -0.02 -6.89
CA PHE A 18 25.11 1.10 -6.01
C PHE A 18 26.56 1.56 -6.21
N LYS A 19 27.47 0.64 -6.51
CA LYS A 19 28.85 0.96 -6.83
C LYS A 19 29.00 1.76 -8.15
N LYS A 20 28.17 1.42 -9.15
CA LYS A 20 28.19 2.07 -10.47
C LYS A 20 27.47 3.42 -10.47
N GLU A 21 26.32 3.47 -9.80
CA GLU A 21 25.45 4.64 -9.77
C GLU A 21 25.56 5.28 -8.38
N LYS A 22 25.77 6.59 -8.33
CA LYS A 22 25.84 7.33 -7.05
C LYS A 22 24.46 7.84 -6.69
N PHE A 23 23.71 7.08 -5.92
CA PHE A 23 22.38 7.47 -5.46
C PHE A 23 22.47 8.42 -4.26
N ASP A 24 21.65 9.46 -4.23
CA ASP A 24 21.45 10.30 -3.06
C ASP A 24 20.28 9.79 -2.20
N VAL A 25 19.23 9.28 -2.84
CA VAL A 25 17.99 8.85 -2.20
C VAL A 25 17.58 7.49 -2.74
N VAL A 26 17.14 6.62 -1.86
CA VAL A 26 16.53 5.33 -2.21
C VAL A 26 15.09 5.31 -1.70
N VAL A 27 14.15 4.98 -2.58
CA VAL A 27 12.74 4.81 -2.24
C VAL A 27 12.33 3.39 -2.60
N ASN A 28 11.99 2.59 -1.58
CA ASN A 28 11.62 1.20 -1.78
C ASN A 28 10.11 1.03 -1.91
N PHE A 29 9.64 0.86 -3.14
CA PHE A 29 8.27 0.44 -3.47
C PHE A 29 8.17 -1.07 -3.74
N ALA A 30 9.31 -1.75 -3.94
CA ALA A 30 9.33 -3.14 -4.33
C ALA A 30 8.81 -4.03 -3.20
N ALA A 31 7.77 -4.81 -3.50
CA ALA A 31 7.18 -5.75 -2.57
C ALA A 31 6.31 -6.79 -3.30
N GLU A 32 6.23 -7.99 -2.75
CA GLU A 32 5.08 -8.85 -2.94
C GLU A 32 3.91 -8.29 -2.13
N SER A 33 2.73 -8.11 -2.74
CA SER A 33 1.63 -7.35 -2.14
C SER A 33 0.24 -8.00 -2.23
N HIS A 34 0.13 -9.23 -2.69
CA HIS A 34 -1.15 -9.92 -2.81
C HIS A 34 -1.38 -10.84 -1.62
N VAL A 35 -2.34 -10.48 -0.73
CA VAL A 35 -2.57 -11.20 0.53
C VAL A 35 -2.88 -12.68 0.30
N ASP A 36 -3.75 -13.04 -0.67
CA ASP A 36 -4.08 -14.44 -0.93
C ASP A 36 -2.85 -15.25 -1.33
N ARG A 37 -1.99 -14.71 -2.20
CA ARG A 37 -0.71 -15.35 -2.55
C ARG A 37 0.20 -15.51 -1.33
N SER A 38 0.17 -14.60 -0.37
CA SER A 38 0.98 -14.73 0.85
C SER A 38 0.55 -15.90 1.73
N ILE A 39 -0.74 -16.28 1.65
CA ILE A 39 -1.28 -17.45 2.38
C ILE A 39 -0.87 -18.75 1.68
N GLU A 40 -0.79 -18.74 0.34
CA GLU A 40 -0.41 -19.90 -0.47
C GLU A 40 1.11 -20.13 -0.47
N ASP A 41 1.90 -19.07 -0.61
CA ASP A 41 3.37 -19.08 -0.67
C ASP A 41 3.96 -17.93 0.16
N PRO A 42 4.10 -18.09 1.48
CA PRO A 42 4.67 -17.05 2.35
C PRO A 42 6.17 -16.82 2.13
N GLU A 43 6.90 -17.81 1.59
CA GLU A 43 8.36 -17.75 1.44
C GLU A 43 8.79 -16.63 0.50
N ILE A 44 8.09 -16.43 -0.63
CA ILE A 44 8.41 -15.37 -1.57
C ILE A 44 8.23 -13.98 -0.95
N PHE A 45 7.27 -13.82 -0.01
CA PHE A 45 7.06 -12.57 0.74
C PHE A 45 8.22 -12.29 1.71
N VAL A 46 8.72 -13.32 2.40
CA VAL A 46 9.92 -13.17 3.24
C VAL A 46 11.12 -12.81 2.39
N LYS A 47 11.34 -13.51 1.29
CA LYS A 47 12.45 -13.24 0.37
C LYS A 47 12.40 -11.81 -0.16
N THR A 48 11.29 -11.40 -0.75
CA THR A 48 11.18 -10.08 -1.37
C THR A 48 11.08 -8.96 -0.34
N ASN A 49 10.12 -9.06 0.58
CA ASN A 49 9.81 -7.93 1.46
C ASN A 49 10.80 -7.77 2.62
N VAL A 50 11.37 -8.87 3.13
CA VAL A 50 12.30 -8.81 4.26
C VAL A 50 13.75 -8.84 3.77
N MET A 51 14.16 -9.89 3.07
CA MET A 51 15.54 -10.01 2.59
C MET A 51 15.88 -8.93 1.56
N GLY A 52 14.96 -8.62 0.62
CA GLY A 52 15.16 -7.54 -0.33
C GLY A 52 15.31 -6.18 0.36
N THR A 53 14.48 -5.89 1.37
CA THR A 53 14.63 -4.67 2.18
C THR A 53 15.98 -4.63 2.90
N THR A 54 16.40 -5.72 3.55
CA THR A 54 17.70 -5.75 4.25
C THR A 54 18.87 -5.61 3.29
N THR A 55 18.79 -6.18 2.09
CA THR A 55 19.81 -6.00 1.04
C THR A 55 19.94 -4.53 0.63
N LEU A 56 18.81 -3.83 0.43
CA LEU A 56 18.83 -2.40 0.13
C LEU A 56 19.37 -1.56 1.28
N LEU A 57 18.99 -1.88 2.53
CA LEU A 57 19.48 -1.18 3.72
C LEU A 57 21.00 -1.35 3.90
N ASP A 58 21.52 -2.56 3.69
CA ASP A 58 22.95 -2.83 3.71
C ASP A 58 23.68 -1.98 2.68
N ALA A 59 23.20 -1.97 1.42
CA ALA A 59 23.79 -1.16 0.37
C ALA A 59 23.70 0.34 0.70
N CYS A 60 22.56 0.81 1.21
CA CYS A 60 22.42 2.20 1.63
C CYS A 60 23.42 2.60 2.71
N ASN A 61 23.66 1.72 3.68
CA ASN A 61 24.62 1.96 4.75
C ASN A 61 26.07 1.93 4.23
N GLU A 62 26.43 0.96 3.40
CA GLU A 62 27.76 0.80 2.82
C GLU A 62 28.15 2.00 1.93
N PHE A 63 27.21 2.48 1.09
CA PHE A 63 27.46 3.56 0.13
C PHE A 63 27.07 4.96 0.64
N GLY A 64 26.62 5.09 1.88
CA GLY A 64 26.39 6.38 2.53
C GLY A 64 25.23 7.18 1.91
N ILE A 65 24.09 6.52 1.68
CA ILE A 65 22.90 7.14 1.10
C ILE A 65 22.33 8.22 2.04
N LYS A 66 21.96 9.38 1.50
CA LYS A 66 21.48 10.53 2.28
C LYS A 66 20.06 10.37 2.81
N ARG A 67 19.24 9.54 2.16
CA ARG A 67 17.86 9.24 2.56
C ARG A 67 17.40 7.89 2.04
N TYR A 68 16.89 7.05 2.92
CA TYR A 68 16.12 5.86 2.57
C TYR A 68 14.66 6.03 2.96
N HIS A 69 13.74 5.74 2.07
CA HIS A 69 12.31 5.76 2.34
C HIS A 69 11.69 4.39 2.06
N GLN A 70 11.00 3.83 3.07
CA GLN A 70 10.24 2.59 2.96
C GLN A 70 8.77 2.88 2.76
N VAL A 71 8.19 2.39 1.68
CA VAL A 71 6.74 2.39 1.49
C VAL A 71 6.15 1.14 2.12
N SER A 72 5.32 1.32 3.14
CA SER A 72 4.66 0.26 3.92
C SER A 72 3.13 0.39 3.82
N THR A 73 2.41 -0.28 4.69
CA THR A 73 0.95 -0.42 4.69
C THR A 73 0.39 -0.30 6.09
N ASP A 74 -0.86 0.13 6.21
CA ASP A 74 -1.64 0.14 7.45
C ASP A 74 -1.98 -1.28 7.94
N GLU A 75 -1.95 -2.28 7.07
CA GLU A 75 -2.19 -3.69 7.43
C GLU A 75 -1.21 -4.23 8.48
N VAL A 76 -0.08 -3.54 8.72
CA VAL A 76 0.86 -3.90 9.79
C VAL A 76 0.29 -3.69 11.19
N TYR A 77 -0.72 -2.84 11.33
CA TYR A 77 -1.37 -2.54 12.62
C TYR A 77 -2.39 -3.60 13.05
N GLY A 78 -2.91 -4.39 12.10
CA GLY A 78 -3.94 -5.41 12.35
C GLY A 78 -5.35 -4.90 12.13
N ASP A 79 -6.30 -5.36 12.94
CA ASP A 79 -7.73 -5.19 12.75
C ASP A 79 -8.35 -4.22 13.77
N LEU A 80 -9.30 -3.43 13.31
CA LEU A 80 -10.15 -2.59 14.16
C LEU A 80 -11.58 -3.15 14.17
N PRO A 81 -12.26 -3.12 15.35
CA PRO A 81 -13.65 -3.58 15.45
C PRO A 81 -14.61 -2.62 14.73
N LEU A 82 -15.61 -3.19 14.04
CA LEU A 82 -16.60 -2.41 13.28
C LEU A 82 -17.50 -1.53 14.18
N ASP A 83 -17.75 -1.97 15.43
CA ASP A 83 -18.58 -1.27 16.40
C ASP A 83 -17.86 -0.11 17.13
N ARG A 84 -16.60 0.13 16.79
CA ARG A 84 -15.78 1.21 17.36
C ARG A 84 -15.26 2.17 16.26
N PRO A 85 -16.15 2.94 15.61
CA PRO A 85 -15.77 3.87 14.55
C PRO A 85 -14.87 5.02 15.04
N ASP A 86 -14.76 5.21 16.36
CA ASP A 86 -13.90 6.19 17.02
C ASP A 86 -12.42 5.79 17.07
N LEU A 87 -12.10 4.51 16.80
CA LEU A 87 -10.72 4.03 16.82
C LEU A 87 -10.03 4.20 15.48
N PHE A 88 -8.78 4.65 15.54
CA PHE A 88 -7.89 4.82 14.38
C PHE A 88 -6.48 4.32 14.72
N PHE A 89 -5.76 3.82 13.73
CA PHE A 89 -4.34 3.52 13.87
C PHE A 89 -3.52 4.82 13.81
N THR A 90 -2.73 5.05 14.83
CA THR A 90 -1.70 6.09 14.87
C THR A 90 -0.32 5.46 14.67
N GLU A 91 0.71 6.27 14.47
CA GLU A 91 2.09 5.76 14.36
C GLU A 91 2.59 5.08 15.63
N GLU A 92 1.97 5.37 16.78
CA GLU A 92 2.26 4.76 18.09
C GLU A 92 1.51 3.42 18.29
N THR A 93 0.57 3.07 17.43
CA THR A 93 -0.17 1.81 17.53
C THR A 93 0.80 0.63 17.38
N PRO A 94 0.80 -0.34 18.32
CA PRO A 94 1.62 -1.54 18.19
C PRO A 94 1.32 -2.34 16.92
N LEU A 95 2.34 -2.94 16.32
CA LEU A 95 2.17 -3.79 15.15
C LEU A 95 1.55 -5.14 15.56
N HIS A 96 0.43 -5.49 14.94
CA HIS A 96 -0.34 -6.71 15.25
C HIS A 96 -0.91 -7.34 13.99
N THR A 97 -0.05 -7.97 13.20
CA THR A 97 -0.32 -8.44 11.84
C THR A 97 -1.21 -9.67 11.78
N SER A 98 -2.12 -9.74 10.80
CA SER A 98 -3.09 -10.83 10.61
C SER A 98 -2.77 -11.77 9.43
N SER A 99 -1.82 -11.39 8.56
CA SER A 99 -1.49 -12.18 7.36
C SER A 99 0.03 -12.31 7.18
N PRO A 100 0.52 -13.33 6.41
CA PRO A 100 1.93 -13.43 6.06
C PRO A 100 2.44 -12.17 5.31
N TYR A 101 1.60 -11.56 4.45
CA TYR A 101 1.93 -10.29 3.80
C TYR A 101 2.18 -9.19 4.83
N SER A 102 1.20 -8.91 5.71
CA SER A 102 1.35 -7.84 6.71
C SER A 102 2.52 -8.11 7.66
N SER A 103 2.76 -9.39 8.03
CA SER A 103 3.93 -9.78 8.84
C SER A 103 5.25 -9.51 8.13
N SER A 104 5.34 -9.76 6.82
CA SER A 104 6.54 -9.46 6.04
C SER A 104 6.80 -7.96 5.92
N LYS A 105 5.74 -7.14 5.77
CA LYS A 105 5.85 -5.67 5.73
C LYS A 105 6.23 -5.10 7.10
N ALA A 106 5.62 -5.59 8.19
CA ALA A 106 6.00 -5.20 9.55
C ALA A 106 7.45 -5.56 9.87
N SER A 107 7.91 -6.73 9.44
CA SER A 107 9.30 -7.14 9.59
C SER A 107 10.24 -6.19 8.85
N ALA A 108 9.91 -5.82 7.61
CA ALA A 108 10.67 -4.83 6.84
C ALA A 108 10.75 -3.48 7.58
N ASP A 109 9.63 -2.96 8.10
CA ASP A 109 9.59 -1.72 8.88
C ASP A 109 10.52 -1.79 10.11
N LEU A 110 10.48 -2.90 10.84
CA LEU A 110 11.33 -3.11 12.00
C LEU A 110 12.83 -3.13 11.64
N PHE A 111 13.21 -3.75 10.50
CA PHE A 111 14.59 -3.68 10.00
C PHE A 111 15.00 -2.24 9.64
N VAL A 112 14.13 -1.48 8.98
CA VAL A 112 14.40 -0.07 8.64
C VAL A 112 14.68 0.74 9.90
N LEU A 113 13.84 0.63 10.93
CA LEU A 113 14.04 1.32 12.20
C LEU A 113 15.27 0.83 12.96
N ALA A 114 15.58 -0.48 12.90
CA ALA A 114 16.78 -1.05 13.49
C ALA A 114 18.05 -0.49 12.84
N TYR A 115 18.09 -0.37 11.51
CA TYR A 115 19.23 0.22 10.80
C TYR A 115 19.43 1.70 11.15
N HIS A 116 18.35 2.45 11.31
CA HIS A 116 18.44 3.81 11.83
C HIS A 116 19.06 3.84 13.22
N ARG A 117 18.55 3.03 14.13
CA ARG A 117 19.00 3.01 15.53
C ARG A 117 20.44 2.49 15.69
N THR A 118 20.82 1.47 14.91
CA THR A 118 22.11 0.79 15.03
C THR A 118 23.23 1.51 14.28
N PHE A 119 22.93 1.96 13.05
CA PHE A 119 23.94 2.50 12.14
C PHE A 119 23.77 3.99 11.85
N GLY A 120 22.69 4.62 12.35
CA GLY A 120 22.39 6.03 12.05
C GLY A 120 21.91 6.27 10.62
N LEU A 121 21.49 5.21 9.90
CA LEU A 121 20.99 5.37 8.52
C LEU A 121 19.81 6.36 8.50
N PRO A 122 19.81 7.39 7.64
CA PRO A 122 18.74 8.38 7.59
C PRO A 122 17.52 7.83 6.87
N VAL A 123 16.60 7.25 7.61
CA VAL A 123 15.40 6.56 7.11
C VAL A 123 14.11 7.34 7.38
N THR A 124 13.09 7.05 6.59
CA THR A 124 11.68 7.37 6.89
C THR A 124 10.81 6.20 6.42
N ILE A 125 9.65 6.01 7.05
CA ILE A 125 8.66 5.01 6.66
C ILE A 125 7.34 5.72 6.41
N SER A 126 6.60 5.33 5.36
CA SER A 126 5.19 5.66 5.21
C SER A 126 4.33 4.41 5.32
N ARG A 127 3.24 4.47 6.07
CA ARG A 127 2.19 3.44 6.13
C ARG A 127 0.94 4.02 5.52
N CYS A 128 0.52 3.48 4.39
CA CYS A 128 -0.62 4.02 3.66
C CYS A 128 -1.84 3.11 3.74
N SER A 129 -3.01 3.72 3.64
CA SER A 129 -4.27 3.02 3.42
C SER A 129 -4.41 2.49 1.99
N ASN A 130 -5.54 1.81 1.68
CA ASN A 130 -5.76 1.19 0.39
C ASN A 130 -5.74 2.21 -0.76
N ASN A 131 -4.84 2.02 -1.70
CA ASN A 131 -4.72 2.91 -2.85
C ASN A 131 -5.73 2.59 -3.94
N TYR A 132 -6.17 3.62 -4.67
CA TYR A 132 -6.93 3.50 -5.91
C TYR A 132 -6.54 4.61 -6.89
N GLY A 133 -6.87 4.43 -8.16
CA GLY A 133 -6.56 5.41 -9.20
C GLY A 133 -6.03 4.76 -10.47
N PRO A 134 -5.48 5.56 -11.38
CA PRO A 134 -4.82 5.09 -12.59
C PRO A 134 -3.71 4.10 -12.32
N TYR A 135 -3.49 3.16 -13.28
CA TYR A 135 -2.40 2.17 -13.25
C TYR A 135 -2.43 1.15 -12.09
N HIS A 136 -3.54 1.04 -11.35
CA HIS A 136 -3.69 0.01 -10.34
C HIS A 136 -3.77 -1.37 -11.03
N PHE A 137 -3.01 -2.34 -10.53
CA PHE A 137 -2.87 -3.65 -11.17
C PHE A 137 -4.23 -4.37 -11.26
N PRO A 138 -4.57 -5.02 -12.40
CA PRO A 138 -5.91 -5.55 -12.69
C PRO A 138 -6.45 -6.59 -11.70
N GLU A 139 -5.60 -7.26 -10.92
CA GLU A 139 -6.03 -8.22 -9.88
C GLU A 139 -6.63 -7.57 -8.63
N LYS A 140 -6.42 -6.26 -8.44
CA LYS A 140 -6.91 -5.54 -7.26
C LYS A 140 -8.38 -5.17 -7.40
N LEU A 141 -9.07 -4.97 -6.26
CA LEU A 141 -10.53 -4.87 -6.17
C LEU A 141 -11.14 -3.93 -7.24
N ILE A 142 -10.74 -2.66 -7.27
CA ILE A 142 -11.40 -1.66 -8.14
C ILE A 142 -11.22 -1.99 -9.63
N PRO A 143 -10.00 -2.21 -10.17
CA PRO A 143 -9.87 -2.56 -11.58
C PRO A 143 -10.49 -3.92 -11.93
N LEU A 144 -10.43 -4.91 -11.03
CA LEU A 144 -11.06 -6.21 -11.22
C LEU A 144 -12.59 -6.07 -11.39
N ILE A 145 -13.24 -5.30 -10.51
CA ILE A 145 -14.68 -5.06 -10.57
C ILE A 145 -15.05 -4.31 -11.85
N ILE A 146 -14.28 -3.29 -12.25
CA ILE A 146 -14.52 -2.56 -13.51
C ILE A 146 -14.42 -3.52 -14.70
N SER A 147 -13.35 -4.30 -14.78
CA SER A 147 -13.12 -5.26 -15.87
C SER A 147 -14.26 -6.26 -16.01
N ARG A 148 -14.58 -6.94 -14.93
CA ARG A 148 -15.63 -7.97 -14.92
C ARG A 148 -17.02 -7.39 -15.18
N ALA A 149 -17.33 -6.23 -14.59
CA ALA A 149 -18.62 -5.56 -14.82
C ALA A 149 -18.82 -5.18 -16.29
N LEU A 150 -17.78 -4.70 -16.97
CA LEU A 150 -17.86 -4.38 -18.40
C LEU A 150 -18.12 -5.61 -19.27
N ASN A 151 -17.67 -6.78 -18.87
CA ASN A 151 -17.87 -8.04 -19.57
C ASN A 151 -19.11 -8.81 -19.09
N ASP A 152 -19.95 -8.21 -18.22
CA ASP A 152 -21.13 -8.85 -17.61
C ASP A 152 -20.79 -10.17 -16.86
N GLU A 153 -19.60 -10.24 -16.27
CA GLU A 153 -19.11 -11.37 -15.48
C GLU A 153 -19.51 -11.25 -14.01
N GLU A 154 -19.56 -12.38 -13.29
CA GLU A 154 -19.80 -12.41 -11.85
C GLU A 154 -18.69 -11.64 -11.08
N LEU A 155 -19.11 -10.81 -10.12
CA LEU A 155 -18.23 -9.99 -9.29
C LEU A 155 -18.05 -10.65 -7.93
N PRO A 156 -16.90 -11.28 -7.64
CA PRO A 156 -16.69 -11.95 -6.36
C PRO A 156 -16.56 -10.94 -5.22
N VAL A 157 -17.40 -11.08 -4.21
CA VAL A 157 -17.33 -10.32 -2.97
C VAL A 157 -17.08 -11.31 -1.83
N TYR A 158 -15.97 -11.15 -1.11
CA TYR A 158 -15.61 -12.00 0.02
C TYR A 158 -16.59 -11.81 1.20
N GLY A 159 -17.00 -12.93 1.81
CA GLY A 159 -17.88 -12.93 2.98
C GLY A 159 -19.18 -12.16 2.73
N THR A 160 -19.47 -11.18 3.55
CA THR A 160 -20.64 -10.27 3.43
C THR A 160 -20.30 -8.98 2.68
N GLY A 161 -19.01 -8.71 2.40
CA GLY A 161 -18.54 -7.47 1.82
C GLY A 161 -18.53 -6.28 2.79
N GLU A 162 -18.73 -6.52 4.09
CA GLU A 162 -18.77 -5.48 5.14
C GLU A 162 -17.37 -5.02 5.59
N ASN A 163 -16.31 -5.65 5.11
CA ASN A 163 -14.96 -5.21 5.41
C ASN A 163 -14.74 -3.75 4.99
N VAL A 164 -14.34 -2.92 5.92
CA VAL A 164 -14.13 -1.47 5.73
C VAL A 164 -12.67 -1.19 5.40
N ARG A 165 -12.46 -0.36 4.38
CA ARG A 165 -11.13 0.13 3.98
C ARG A 165 -11.16 1.64 3.82
N ASP A 166 -10.09 2.30 4.22
CA ASP A 166 -9.86 3.70 3.87
C ASP A 166 -9.24 3.76 2.46
N TRP A 167 -9.81 4.58 1.59
CA TRP A 167 -9.42 4.65 0.18
C TRP A 167 -8.65 5.93 -0.13
N LEU A 168 -7.37 5.78 -0.43
CA LEU A 168 -6.44 6.87 -0.73
C LEU A 168 -6.19 6.95 -2.24
N HIS A 169 -6.43 8.12 -2.84
CA HIS A 169 -6.11 8.30 -4.25
C HIS A 169 -4.59 8.27 -4.48
N VAL A 170 -4.14 7.51 -5.48
CA VAL A 170 -2.71 7.29 -5.76
C VAL A 170 -1.92 8.58 -5.94
N TYR A 171 -2.52 9.63 -6.51
CA TYR A 171 -1.88 10.94 -6.64
C TYR A 171 -1.56 11.55 -5.25
N ASP A 172 -2.50 11.49 -4.32
CA ASP A 172 -2.31 12.01 -2.97
C ASP A 172 -1.24 11.23 -2.21
N HIS A 173 -1.19 9.90 -2.42
CA HIS A 173 -0.14 9.06 -1.88
C HIS A 173 1.24 9.46 -2.43
N CYS A 174 1.38 9.63 -3.75
CA CYS A 174 2.65 10.06 -4.35
C CYS A 174 3.10 11.43 -3.83
N VAL A 175 2.17 12.39 -3.66
CA VAL A 175 2.47 13.71 -3.08
C VAL A 175 2.95 13.59 -1.64
N ALA A 176 2.30 12.73 -0.83
CA ALA A 176 2.71 12.48 0.53
C ALA A 176 4.13 11.89 0.61
N ILE A 177 4.43 10.88 -0.21
CA ILE A 177 5.76 10.26 -0.27
C ILE A 177 6.83 11.29 -0.65
N ASP A 178 6.61 12.09 -1.70
CA ASP A 178 7.58 13.13 -2.11
C ASP A 178 7.82 14.13 -0.96
N LEU A 179 6.76 14.52 -0.28
CA LEU A 179 6.85 15.44 0.86
C LEU A 179 7.62 14.85 2.04
N ILE A 180 7.36 13.57 2.39
CA ILE A 180 8.08 12.86 3.46
C ILE A 180 9.57 12.72 3.12
N ILE A 181 9.90 12.36 1.88
CA ILE A 181 11.28 12.25 1.43
C ILE A 181 12.02 13.58 1.60
N ARG A 182 11.39 14.70 1.23
CA ARG A 182 12.01 16.04 1.26
C ARG A 182 12.06 16.66 2.64
N LYS A 183 11.02 16.48 3.46
CA LYS A 183 10.81 17.25 4.69
C LYS A 183 10.56 16.40 5.94
N GLY A 184 10.27 15.10 5.78
CA GLY A 184 10.02 14.22 6.91
C GLY A 184 11.22 14.09 7.84
N ARG A 185 10.94 14.01 9.13
CA ARG A 185 12.00 13.81 10.14
C ARG A 185 12.63 12.44 9.99
N VAL A 186 13.95 12.38 10.08
CA VAL A 186 14.72 11.14 10.04
C VAL A 186 14.34 10.24 11.21
N GLY A 187 14.18 8.95 10.95
CA GLY A 187 13.81 7.94 11.94
C GLY A 187 12.31 7.82 12.19
N GLU A 188 11.48 8.63 11.52
CA GLU A 188 10.05 8.69 11.78
C GLU A 188 9.21 7.87 10.80
N VAL A 189 8.07 7.43 11.32
CA VAL A 189 6.97 6.82 10.58
C VAL A 189 5.90 7.89 10.35
N TYR A 190 5.26 7.87 9.19
CA TYR A 190 4.13 8.72 8.83
C TYR A 190 2.99 7.88 8.28
N ASN A 191 1.82 8.01 8.86
CA ASN A 191 0.58 7.45 8.35
C ASN A 191 0.03 8.31 7.21
N ILE A 192 -0.48 7.67 6.15
CA ILE A 192 -1.08 8.35 5.00
C ILE A 192 -2.47 7.76 4.76
N GLY A 193 -3.51 8.46 5.19
CA GLY A 193 -4.92 8.06 5.06
C GLY A 193 -5.73 9.04 4.23
N GLY A 194 -6.80 8.54 3.61
CA GLY A 194 -7.67 9.34 2.76
C GLY A 194 -8.90 9.90 3.47
N HIS A 195 -9.21 9.46 4.69
CA HIS A 195 -10.49 9.70 5.39
C HIS A 195 -11.72 9.31 4.54
N ASN A 196 -11.57 8.25 3.76
CA ASN A 196 -12.56 7.77 2.80
C ASN A 196 -12.96 6.31 3.11
N GLU A 197 -13.33 6.03 4.34
CA GLU A 197 -13.76 4.70 4.75
C GLU A 197 -15.02 4.27 4.00
N ARG A 198 -14.98 3.10 3.36
CA ARG A 198 -16.10 2.46 2.67
C ARG A 198 -16.02 0.95 2.85
N THR A 199 -17.16 0.30 2.90
CA THR A 199 -17.21 -1.14 2.79
C THR A 199 -16.86 -1.61 1.39
N ASN A 200 -16.32 -2.82 1.25
CA ASN A 200 -16.05 -3.39 -0.07
C ASN A 200 -17.32 -3.47 -0.92
N LEU A 201 -18.46 -3.78 -0.31
CA LEU A 201 -19.75 -3.84 -1.00
C LEU A 201 -20.19 -2.46 -1.52
N GLU A 202 -20.01 -1.38 -0.75
CA GLU A 202 -20.29 -0.01 -1.19
C GLU A 202 -19.42 0.38 -2.39
N VAL A 203 -18.14 0.02 -2.38
CA VAL A 203 -17.23 0.26 -3.52
C VAL A 203 -17.72 -0.45 -4.76
N VAL A 204 -18.08 -1.75 -4.66
CA VAL A 204 -18.60 -2.54 -5.77
C VAL A 204 -19.90 -1.92 -6.35
N LYS A 205 -20.86 -1.58 -5.46
CA LYS A 205 -22.12 -0.95 -5.89
C LYS A 205 -21.91 0.42 -6.54
N THR A 206 -20.97 1.21 -6.02
CA THR A 206 -20.62 2.51 -6.62
C THR A 206 -20.10 2.35 -8.05
N ILE A 207 -19.22 1.38 -8.29
CA ILE A 207 -18.71 1.07 -9.63
C ILE A 207 -19.82 0.58 -10.56
N LEU A 208 -20.65 -0.37 -10.11
CA LEU A 208 -21.78 -0.87 -10.89
C LEU A 208 -22.73 0.25 -11.32
N LYS A 209 -23.10 1.12 -10.38
CA LYS A 209 -23.94 2.29 -10.64
C LYS A 209 -23.32 3.22 -11.68
N ALA A 210 -22.03 3.51 -11.57
CA ALA A 210 -21.32 4.36 -12.52
C ALA A 210 -21.25 3.76 -13.93
N LEU A 211 -21.14 2.43 -14.03
CA LEU A 211 -21.10 1.70 -15.30
C LEU A 211 -22.49 1.35 -15.87
N GLY A 212 -23.58 1.66 -15.15
CA GLY A 212 -24.94 1.28 -15.56
C GLY A 212 -25.16 -0.24 -15.54
N LYS A 213 -24.47 -0.98 -14.67
CA LYS A 213 -24.55 -2.44 -14.56
C LYS A 213 -25.41 -2.86 -13.37
N PRO A 214 -26.10 -4.01 -13.46
CA PRO A 214 -27.00 -4.47 -12.39
C PRO A 214 -26.25 -5.07 -11.21
N GLU A 215 -26.79 -4.89 -10.00
CA GLU A 215 -26.27 -5.52 -8.78
C GLU A 215 -26.38 -7.05 -8.79
N SER A 216 -27.18 -7.64 -9.68
CA SER A 216 -27.26 -9.10 -9.83
C SER A 216 -25.94 -9.77 -10.28
N LEU A 217 -24.97 -8.98 -10.75
CA LEU A 217 -23.61 -9.47 -11.02
C LEU A 217 -22.84 -9.78 -9.75
N ILE A 218 -23.23 -9.22 -8.59
CA ILE A 218 -22.54 -9.47 -7.31
C ILE A 218 -22.74 -10.92 -6.89
N LYS A 219 -21.62 -11.61 -6.60
CA LYS A 219 -21.63 -12.97 -6.07
C LYS A 219 -20.80 -13.04 -4.81
N PHE A 220 -21.47 -13.33 -3.70
CA PHE A 220 -20.79 -13.56 -2.45
C PHE A 220 -20.05 -14.91 -2.49
N VAL A 221 -18.79 -14.90 -2.12
CA VAL A 221 -17.90 -16.07 -2.09
C VAL A 221 -17.38 -16.30 -0.66
N SER A 222 -16.80 -17.47 -0.40
CA SER A 222 -16.19 -17.77 0.90
C SER A 222 -15.17 -16.70 1.29
N ASP A 223 -15.20 -16.31 2.55
CA ASP A 223 -14.28 -15.28 3.03
C ASP A 223 -12.83 -15.76 3.09
N ARG A 224 -11.91 -14.81 3.02
CA ARG A 224 -10.47 -15.02 3.13
C ARG A 224 -10.09 -15.40 4.56
N LYS A 225 -9.12 -16.28 4.74
CA LYS A 225 -8.53 -16.56 6.06
C LYS A 225 -7.79 -15.33 6.58
N GLY A 226 -8.00 -14.99 7.85
CA GLY A 226 -7.36 -13.83 8.47
C GLY A 226 -7.75 -12.49 7.80
N HIS A 227 -8.99 -12.37 7.35
CA HIS A 227 -9.50 -11.18 6.69
C HIS A 227 -9.91 -10.14 7.73
N ASP A 228 -9.11 -9.11 7.91
CA ASP A 228 -9.39 -8.02 8.83
C ASP A 228 -10.67 -7.26 8.44
N MET A 229 -11.44 -6.89 9.44
CA MET A 229 -12.74 -6.27 9.24
C MET A 229 -12.64 -4.78 8.94
N ARG A 230 -11.75 -4.04 9.61
CA ARG A 230 -11.67 -2.60 9.41
C ARG A 230 -10.23 -2.10 9.49
N TYR A 231 -9.87 -1.28 8.52
CA TYR A 231 -8.68 -0.42 8.56
C TYR A 231 -9.14 1.04 8.55
N ALA A 232 -8.62 1.82 9.49
CA ALA A 232 -8.80 3.25 9.56
C ALA A 232 -7.52 3.86 10.14
N ILE A 233 -6.92 4.77 9.40
CA ILE A 233 -5.62 5.33 9.72
C ILE A 233 -5.74 6.82 10.04
N ASP A 234 -5.00 7.29 11.05
CA ASP A 234 -4.93 8.69 11.41
C ASP A 234 -3.70 9.35 10.76
N PRO A 235 -3.87 10.24 9.77
CA PRO A 235 -2.79 10.97 9.12
C PRO A 235 -2.42 12.29 9.81
N THR A 236 -2.95 12.59 11.00
CA THR A 236 -2.79 13.88 11.69
C THR A 236 -1.33 14.33 11.83
N LYS A 237 -0.40 13.39 12.07
CA LYS A 237 1.03 13.69 12.14
C LYS A 237 1.55 14.25 10.82
N LEU A 238 1.25 13.60 9.71
CA LEU A 238 1.64 14.07 8.38
C LEU A 238 1.02 15.44 8.05
N GLU A 239 -0.26 15.61 8.38
CA GLU A 239 -0.98 16.85 8.14
C GLU A 239 -0.41 18.03 8.95
N THR A 240 -0.14 17.80 10.23
CA THR A 240 0.33 18.87 11.14
C THR A 240 1.82 19.19 10.96
N GLU A 241 2.66 18.16 10.80
CA GLU A 241 4.11 18.38 10.67
C GLU A 241 4.52 18.86 9.28
N LEU A 242 3.91 18.30 8.22
CA LEU A 242 4.33 18.54 6.85
C LEU A 242 3.32 19.35 6.02
N GLY A 243 2.13 19.62 6.55
CA GLY A 243 1.09 20.38 5.86
C GLY A 243 0.43 19.64 4.70
N TRP A 244 0.54 18.30 4.66
CA TRP A 244 -0.11 17.49 3.64
C TRP A 244 -1.63 17.41 3.90
N LYS A 245 -2.40 17.38 2.81
CA LYS A 245 -3.84 17.07 2.84
C LYS A 245 -4.23 16.34 1.57
N PRO A 246 -5.12 15.33 1.65
CA PRO A 246 -5.63 14.69 0.45
C PRO A 246 -6.43 15.67 -0.39
N LYS A 247 -6.21 15.63 -1.69
CA LYS A 247 -6.93 16.43 -2.68
C LYS A 247 -8.23 15.75 -3.12
N TYR A 248 -8.22 14.41 -3.14
CA TYR A 248 -9.33 13.60 -3.63
C TYR A 248 -10.11 13.00 -2.46
N THR A 249 -11.44 13.16 -2.49
CA THR A 249 -12.35 12.30 -1.75
C THR A 249 -12.67 11.07 -2.62
N PHE A 250 -13.23 10.01 -2.02
CA PHE A 250 -13.67 8.85 -2.79
C PHE A 250 -14.69 9.26 -3.88
N ASP A 251 -15.63 10.14 -3.54
CA ASP A 251 -16.68 10.59 -4.47
C ASP A 251 -16.15 11.41 -5.65
N THR A 252 -15.03 12.12 -5.49
CA THR A 252 -14.39 12.89 -6.58
C THR A 252 -13.37 12.08 -7.36
N GLY A 253 -12.73 11.10 -6.74
CA GLY A 253 -11.65 10.30 -7.34
C GLY A 253 -12.15 9.06 -8.07
N ILE A 254 -13.22 8.39 -7.58
CA ILE A 254 -13.68 7.13 -8.19
C ILE A 254 -14.24 7.33 -9.61
N PRO A 255 -15.02 8.39 -9.93
CA PRO A 255 -15.43 8.63 -11.30
C PRO A 255 -14.25 8.81 -12.25
N GLN A 256 -13.25 9.59 -11.86
CA GLN A 256 -12.05 9.81 -12.67
C GLN A 256 -11.25 8.50 -12.87
N THR A 257 -11.21 7.64 -11.85
CA THR A 257 -10.57 6.33 -11.94
C THR A 257 -11.30 5.43 -12.94
N ILE A 258 -12.63 5.37 -12.87
CA ILE A 258 -13.45 4.60 -13.82
C ILE A 258 -13.23 5.11 -15.24
N ASP A 259 -13.32 6.42 -15.45
CA ASP A 259 -13.09 7.06 -16.76
C ASP A 259 -11.71 6.72 -17.30
N TRP A 260 -10.69 6.70 -16.45
CA TRP A 260 -9.35 6.31 -16.87
C TRP A 260 -9.31 4.88 -17.40
N TYR A 261 -9.90 3.90 -16.69
CA TYR A 261 -9.94 2.51 -17.15
C TYR A 261 -10.76 2.34 -18.44
N LEU A 262 -11.86 3.06 -18.60
CA LEU A 262 -12.65 3.04 -19.85
C LEU A 262 -11.86 3.55 -21.06
N ASN A 263 -10.96 4.51 -20.84
CA ASN A 263 -10.17 5.13 -21.90
C ASN A 263 -8.78 4.48 -22.12
N ASN A 264 -8.36 3.53 -21.26
CA ASN A 264 -7.05 2.87 -21.32
C ASN A 264 -7.20 1.35 -21.26
N LYS A 265 -8.05 0.80 -22.14
CA LYS A 265 -8.35 -0.65 -22.15
C LYS A 265 -7.14 -1.53 -22.45
N GLU A 266 -6.12 -0.99 -23.12
CA GLU A 266 -4.85 -1.67 -23.39
C GLU A 266 -3.98 -1.91 -22.14
N TRP A 267 -4.32 -1.27 -21.03
CA TRP A 267 -3.62 -1.46 -19.76
C TRP A 267 -3.99 -2.79 -19.06
N TRP A 268 -5.17 -3.32 -19.33
CA TRP A 268 -5.77 -4.45 -18.61
C TRP A 268 -6.54 -5.43 -19.47
#